data_deba3560a42583ef84a2415d38382346
#
_entry.id   deba3560a42583ef84a2415d38382346
#
_cell.length_a   1.000
_cell.length_b   1.000
_cell.length_c   1.000
_cell.angle_alpha   90.00
_cell.angle_beta   90.00
_cell.angle_gamma   90.00
#
_symmetry.space_group_name_H-M   'P 1'
#
loop_
_entity.id
_entity.type
_entity.pdbx_description
1 polymer ?
#
loop_
_entity_poly.entity_id
_entity_poly.type
_entity_poly.pdbx_seq_one_letter_code
_entity_poly.pdbx_strand_id
1 'polypeptide(L)' 'LPIFPGEQMNVLIVKAGKEENQGVAYLDDGTMIVVEDGQKYIGSNMPVTVTSVLQTSAGRMIFVKIANE' A
#
# COMPACT_ATOMS: atom_id res chain seq x y z
N LEU A 1 12.54 -7.22 7.18
CA LEU A 1 12.80 -7.98 5.96
C LEU A 1 12.50 -7.11 4.74
N PRO A 2 13.31 -7.20 3.69
CA PRO A 2 13.04 -6.41 2.50
C PRO A 2 11.77 -6.88 1.79
N ILE A 3 11.09 -5.92 1.16
CA ILE A 3 9.89 -6.19 0.39
C ILE A 3 10.23 -5.94 -1.07
N PHE A 4 9.89 -6.89 -1.92
CA PHE A 4 10.23 -6.84 -3.33
C PHE A 4 8.98 -6.74 -4.19
N PRO A 5 9.08 -6.12 -5.38
CA PRO A 5 7.97 -6.12 -6.33
C PRO A 5 7.52 -7.55 -6.64
N GLY A 6 6.22 -7.74 -6.73
CA GLY A 6 5.64 -9.05 -6.98
C GLY A 6 5.21 -9.79 -5.74
N GLU A 7 5.64 -9.35 -4.56
CA GLU A 7 5.21 -9.99 -3.32
C GLU A 7 3.77 -9.62 -3.01
N GLN A 8 3.09 -10.53 -2.34
CA GLN A 8 1.71 -10.29 -1.90
C GLN A 8 1.69 -10.13 -0.39
N MET A 9 0.80 -9.26 0.08
CA MET A 9 0.64 -9.04 1.50
C MET A 9 -0.75 -8.51 1.76
N ASN A 10 -1.17 -8.57 3.02
CA ASN A 10 -2.44 -7.99 3.44
C ASN A 10 -2.15 -6.69 4.18
N VAL A 11 -2.92 -5.66 3.87
CA VAL A 11 -2.76 -4.37 4.53
C VAL A 11 -4.12 -3.82 4.92
N LEU A 12 -4.14 -3.06 6.00
CA LEU A 12 -5.34 -2.35 6.44
C LEU A 12 -5.29 -0.93 5.88
N ILE A 13 -6.22 -0.63 5.01
CA ILE A 13 -6.28 0.70 4.38
C ILE A 13 -6.96 1.64 5.35
N VAL A 14 -6.25 2.71 5.75
CA VAL A 14 -6.71 3.57 6.84
C VAL A 14 -7.23 4.92 6.38
N LYS A 15 -6.82 5.38 5.21
CA LYS A 15 -7.28 6.69 4.71
C LYS A 15 -7.13 6.77 3.19
N ALA A 16 -7.71 7.82 2.60
CA ALA A 16 -7.58 8.06 1.18
C ALA A 16 -6.22 8.66 0.85
N GLY A 17 -5.71 8.35 -0.35
CA GLY A 17 -4.48 8.93 -0.84
C GLY A 17 -4.72 10.26 -1.55
N LYS A 18 -3.66 10.78 -2.17
CA LYS A 18 -3.71 12.07 -2.87
C LYS A 18 -4.49 11.98 -4.18
N GLU A 19 -4.35 10.86 -4.88
CA GLU A 19 -5.04 10.67 -6.15
C GLU A 19 -6.42 10.10 -5.92
N GLU A 20 -7.27 10.22 -6.95
CA GLU A 20 -8.56 9.57 -6.90
C GLU A 20 -8.37 8.06 -6.79
N ASN A 21 -9.21 7.44 -5.99
CA ASN A 21 -9.25 5.98 -5.82
C ASN A 21 -8.05 5.40 -5.10
N GLN A 22 -7.09 6.22 -4.66
CA GLN A 22 -5.97 5.71 -3.88
C GLN A 22 -6.32 5.54 -2.42
N GLY A 23 -5.81 4.47 -1.81
CA GLY A 23 -5.85 4.29 -0.38
C GLY A 23 -4.44 4.35 0.18
N VAL A 24 -4.34 4.56 1.49
CA VAL A 24 -3.06 4.60 2.18
C VAL A 24 -3.12 3.65 3.37
N ALA A 25 -2.05 2.88 3.52
CA ALA A 25 -1.88 2.00 4.66
C ALA A 25 -0.50 2.22 5.25
N TYR A 26 -0.28 1.72 6.45
CA TYR A 26 1.00 1.84 7.12
C TYR A 26 1.41 0.49 7.68
N LEU A 27 2.70 0.18 7.56
CA LEU A 27 3.26 -0.98 8.24
C LEU A 27 3.57 -0.63 9.68
N ASP A 28 3.83 -1.65 10.49
CA ASP A 28 4.13 -1.46 11.89
C ASP A 28 5.36 -0.59 12.14
N ASP A 29 6.29 -0.58 11.19
CA ASP A 29 7.50 0.23 11.29
C ASP A 29 7.32 1.65 10.76
N GLY A 30 6.10 2.03 10.35
CA GLY A 30 5.83 3.34 9.82
C GLY A 30 5.98 3.49 8.32
N THR A 31 6.34 2.43 7.62
CA THR A 31 6.45 2.47 6.16
C THR A 31 5.08 2.77 5.55
N MET A 32 5.03 3.73 4.64
CA MET A 32 3.80 4.11 3.99
C MET A 32 3.53 3.24 2.78
N ILE A 33 2.30 2.77 2.65
CA ILE A 33 1.87 1.95 1.52
C ILE A 33 0.78 2.69 0.78
N VAL A 34 0.99 2.89 -0.53
CA VAL A 34 0.00 3.52 -1.40
C VAL A 34 -0.70 2.42 -2.17
N VAL A 35 -2.00 2.30 -1.98
CA VAL A 35 -2.79 1.22 -2.56
C VAL A 35 -3.59 1.77 -3.73
N GLU A 36 -3.29 1.30 -4.92
CA GLU A 36 -4.01 1.68 -6.12
C GLU A 36 -5.42 1.12 -6.05
N ASP A 37 -6.41 1.95 -6.31
CA ASP A 37 -7.83 1.60 -6.20
C ASP A 37 -8.26 1.16 -4.80
N GLY A 38 -7.52 1.61 -3.78
CA GLY A 38 -7.82 1.21 -2.42
C GLY A 38 -8.83 2.07 -1.70
N GLN A 39 -9.24 3.21 -2.28
CA GLN A 39 -10.12 4.14 -1.57
C GLN A 39 -11.44 3.52 -1.16
N LYS A 40 -12.01 2.68 -2.00
CA LYS A 40 -13.28 2.03 -1.69
C LYS A 40 -13.18 0.95 -0.63
N TYR A 41 -11.96 0.62 -0.23
CA TYR A 41 -11.71 -0.40 0.80
C TYR A 41 -11.18 0.19 2.10
N ILE A 42 -11.30 1.50 2.29
CA ILE A 42 -10.83 2.13 3.52
C ILE A 42 -11.52 1.49 4.72
N GLY A 43 -10.72 1.16 5.72
CA GLY A 43 -11.21 0.48 6.91
C GLY A 43 -11.19 -1.03 6.81
N SER A 44 -10.79 -1.57 5.67
CA SER A 44 -10.77 -3.01 5.42
C SER A 44 -9.35 -3.52 5.23
N ASN A 45 -9.15 -4.77 5.60
CA ASN A 45 -7.88 -5.46 5.39
C ASN A 45 -7.96 -6.17 4.04
N MET A 46 -7.08 -5.81 3.12
CA MET A 46 -7.16 -6.31 1.74
C MET A 46 -5.84 -6.92 1.31
N PRO A 47 -5.90 -8.00 0.51
CA PRO A 47 -4.69 -8.54 -0.10
C PRO A 47 -4.22 -7.62 -1.22
N VAL A 48 -2.94 -7.36 -1.27
CA VAL A 48 -2.35 -6.48 -2.28
C VAL A 48 -1.08 -7.12 -2.83
N THR A 49 -0.71 -6.69 -4.03
CA THR A 49 0.53 -7.12 -4.68
C THR A 49 1.44 -5.91 -4.81
N VAL A 50 2.67 -6.05 -4.37
CA VAL A 50 3.65 -4.96 -4.45
C VAL A 50 4.04 -4.75 -5.90
N THR A 51 3.91 -3.51 -6.39
CA THR A 51 4.31 -3.17 -7.75
C THR A 51 5.64 -2.46 -7.79
N SER A 52 5.94 -1.62 -6.81
CA SER A 52 7.25 -1.00 -6.73
C SER A 52 7.54 -0.53 -5.31
N VAL A 53 8.83 -0.30 -5.04
CA VAL A 53 9.29 0.19 -3.75
C VAL A 53 10.13 1.42 -4.01
N LEU A 54 9.83 2.52 -3.33
CA LEU A 54 10.55 3.77 -3.48
C LEU A 54 11.19 4.15 -2.15
N GLN A 55 12.51 4.38 -2.18
CA GLN A 55 13.23 4.83 -1.00
C GLN A 55 13.43 6.34 -1.11
N THR A 56 12.95 7.08 -0.11
CA THR A 56 13.08 8.53 -0.08
C THR A 56 13.83 8.94 1.19
N SER A 57 14.25 10.21 1.24
CA SER A 57 14.91 10.75 2.42
C SER A 57 13.97 10.80 3.62
N ALA A 58 12.67 10.85 3.38
CA ALA A 58 11.67 10.85 4.45
C ALA A 58 11.29 9.44 4.90
N GLY A 59 11.75 8.39 4.19
CA GLY A 59 11.43 7.02 4.53
C GLY A 59 11.11 6.21 3.29
N ARG A 60 10.61 4.99 3.50
CA ARG A 60 10.29 4.09 2.42
C ARG A 60 8.80 4.19 2.07
N MET A 61 8.53 4.19 0.78
CA MET A 61 7.16 4.11 0.27
C MET A 61 7.01 2.86 -0.58
N ILE A 62 5.90 2.18 -0.43
CA ILE A 62 5.63 0.95 -1.18
C ILE A 62 4.35 1.16 -1.98
N PHE A 63 4.42 0.93 -3.28
CA PHE A 63 3.27 1.03 -4.15
C PHE A 63 2.72 -0.36 -4.41
N VAL A 64 1.43 -0.53 -4.18
CA VAL A 64 0.76 -1.81 -4.32
C VAL A 64 -0.55 -1.63 -5.07
N LYS A 65 -1.09 -2.75 -5.53
CA LYS A 65 -2.43 -2.76 -6.11
C LYS A 65 -3.22 -3.89 -5.49
N ILE A 66 -4.54 -3.79 -5.58
CA ILE A 66 -5.41 -4.83 -5.02
C ILE A 66 -5.16 -6.13 -5.79
N ALA A 67 -4.84 -7.18 -5.05
CA ALA A 67 -4.48 -8.46 -5.66
C ALA A 67 -5.69 -9.24 -6.16
N ASN A 68 -6.87 -8.87 -5.70
CA ASN A 68 -8.09 -9.63 -5.98
C ASN A 68 -8.93 -8.95 -7.05
N GLU A 69 -8.29 -8.54 -8.10
CA GLU A 69 -8.94 -7.91 -9.24
C GLU A 69 -9.36 -8.90 -10.28
#